data_f921d03fe718fac4a0c269ee3c10a367
#
_entry.id   f921d03fe718fac4a0c269ee3c10a367
#
_cell.length_a   1.000
_cell.length_b   1.000
_cell.length_c   1.000
_cell.angle_alpha   90.00
_cell.angle_beta   90.00
_cell.angle_gamma   90.00
#
_symmetry.space_group_name_H-M   'P 1'
#
loop_
_entity.id
_entity.type
_entity.pdbx_description
1 polymer ?
#
loop_
_entity_poly.entity_id
_entity_poly.type
_entity_poly.pdbx_seq_one_letter_code
_entity_poly.pdbx_strand_id
1 'polypeptide(L)'
;LRNIEEEEMEASLERVYKKQVLLRETSHLIAGIAIVSVVIAFLFLFFISRDISRSKYYRMQLEKAKQVAESLLRSREKLMLTISHDIRAPLSSIIGYIELLLRRHPDERQQYYLENMKGSSDHILSLVNDLLDFQRLESGEMEVHSVPFRVPALFDEIYTSFQPIAEAKGLRFVLNLKPEETGQVYMGDPIRIRQVVGNLLSNAIKFTEAGRVVLLVSLQKLSAVHYQLSITVSDSGPGIPKEEQERIFGEFTRLADTEEVEGFGLGLSIT
;
A
#
# COMPACT_ATOMS: atom_id res chain seq x y z
N LEU A 1 69.76 -80.39 -26.12
CA LEU A 1 68.37 -80.20 -26.51
C LEU A 1 67.44 -80.18 -25.27
N ARG A 2 67.57 -81.17 -24.36
CA ARG A 2 66.70 -81.34 -23.19
C ARG A 2 66.79 -80.18 -22.17
N ASN A 3 67.96 -79.58 -21.93
CA ASN A 3 68.17 -78.42 -21.06
C ASN A 3 67.55 -77.13 -21.61
N ILE A 4 67.53 -77.00 -22.95
CA ILE A 4 66.91 -75.79 -23.58
C ILE A 4 65.35 -75.83 -23.48
N GLU A 5 64.79 -77.03 -23.62
CA GLU A 5 63.30 -77.21 -23.49
C GLU A 5 62.85 -77.02 -22.05
N GLU A 6 63.68 -77.38 -21.02
CA GLU A 6 63.36 -77.12 -19.61
C GLU A 6 63.48 -75.64 -19.28
N GLU A 7 64.45 -74.89 -19.76
CA GLU A 7 64.59 -73.45 -19.59
C GLU A 7 63.45 -72.67 -20.27
N GLU A 8 63.03 -73.08 -21.49
CA GLU A 8 61.84 -72.45 -22.16
C GLU A 8 60.57 -72.73 -21.42
N MET A 9 60.41 -73.90 -20.86
CA MET A 9 59.23 -74.26 -20.08
C MET A 9 59.15 -73.48 -18.75
N GLU A 10 60.28 -73.36 -18.02
CA GLU A 10 60.33 -72.51 -16.80
C GLU A 10 60.04 -71.05 -17.11
N ALA A 11 60.61 -70.48 -18.16
CA ALA A 11 60.39 -69.12 -18.58
C ALA A 11 58.89 -68.85 -19.00
N SER A 12 58.22 -69.85 -19.57
CA SER A 12 56.81 -69.81 -19.92
C SER A 12 55.90 -69.86 -18.69
N LEU A 13 56.24 -70.70 -17.72
CA LEU A 13 55.54 -70.80 -16.43
C LEU A 13 55.68 -69.52 -15.61
N GLU A 14 56.87 -68.94 -15.59
CA GLU A 14 57.07 -67.64 -14.90
C GLU A 14 56.29 -66.52 -15.54
N ARG A 15 56.17 -66.44 -16.87
CA ARG A 15 55.37 -65.50 -17.61
C ARG A 15 53.85 -65.68 -17.29
N VAL A 16 53.37 -66.90 -17.26
CA VAL A 16 51.97 -67.23 -16.90
C VAL A 16 51.70 -66.83 -15.46
N TYR A 17 52.61 -67.15 -14.53
CA TYR A 17 52.49 -66.75 -13.14
C TYR A 17 52.45 -65.23 -12.95
N LYS A 18 53.38 -64.49 -13.56
CA LYS A 18 53.42 -63.03 -13.53
C LYS A 18 52.09 -62.41 -14.11
N LYS A 19 51.58 -62.98 -15.19
CA LYS A 19 50.32 -62.56 -15.81
C LYS A 19 49.10 -62.82 -14.88
N GLN A 20 49.07 -63.96 -14.17
CA GLN A 20 48.00 -64.24 -13.19
C GLN A 20 48.02 -63.31 -11.98
N VAL A 21 49.25 -63.03 -11.47
CA VAL A 21 49.41 -62.08 -10.35
C VAL A 21 48.91 -60.67 -10.78
N LEU A 22 49.30 -60.18 -11.94
CA LEU A 22 48.91 -58.90 -12.48
C LEU A 22 47.39 -58.82 -12.71
N LEU A 23 46.77 -59.87 -13.24
CA LEU A 23 45.34 -59.98 -13.43
C LEU A 23 44.56 -59.91 -12.08
N ARG A 24 45.13 -60.57 -11.04
CA ARG A 24 44.54 -60.56 -9.70
C ARG A 24 44.63 -59.18 -9.06
N GLU A 25 45.74 -58.48 -9.14
CA GLU A 25 45.94 -57.13 -8.63
C GLU A 25 45.05 -56.13 -9.34
N THR A 26 44.96 -56.19 -10.69
CA THR A 26 44.09 -55.36 -11.47
C THR A 26 42.59 -55.59 -11.13
N SER A 27 42.21 -56.86 -10.91
CA SER A 27 40.81 -57.20 -10.48
C SER A 27 40.49 -56.64 -9.11
N HIS A 28 41.45 -56.71 -8.14
CA HIS A 28 41.23 -56.12 -6.82
C HIS A 28 41.08 -54.54 -6.89
N LEU A 29 41.89 -53.91 -7.75
CA LEU A 29 41.85 -52.47 -7.97
C LEU A 29 40.53 -52.05 -8.60
N ILE A 30 40.06 -52.77 -9.61
CA ILE A 30 38.75 -52.51 -10.24
C ILE A 30 37.61 -52.71 -9.24
N ALA A 31 37.65 -53.78 -8.44
CA ALA A 31 36.63 -54.01 -7.40
C ALA A 31 36.64 -52.89 -6.35
N GLY A 32 37.81 -52.39 -5.94
CA GLY A 32 37.94 -51.27 -5.01
C GLY A 32 37.34 -49.98 -5.58
N ILE A 33 37.63 -49.65 -6.82
CA ILE A 33 37.06 -48.46 -7.51
C ILE A 33 35.52 -48.58 -7.62
N ALA A 34 35.02 -49.78 -7.96
CA ALA A 34 33.60 -50.02 -8.05
C ALA A 34 32.88 -49.80 -6.69
N ILE A 35 33.47 -50.32 -5.61
CA ILE A 35 32.91 -50.11 -4.25
C ILE A 35 32.91 -48.63 -3.88
N VAL A 36 33.99 -47.90 -4.10
CA VAL A 36 34.09 -46.48 -3.81
C VAL A 36 33.03 -45.67 -4.62
N SER A 37 32.90 -46.02 -5.90
CA SER A 37 31.87 -45.35 -6.77
C SER A 37 30.46 -45.58 -6.26
N VAL A 38 30.12 -46.79 -5.80
CA VAL A 38 28.80 -47.08 -5.21
C VAL A 38 28.59 -46.31 -3.92
N VAL A 39 29.58 -46.20 -3.06
CA VAL A 39 29.50 -45.42 -1.81
C VAL A 39 29.31 -43.95 -2.10
N ILE A 40 30.01 -43.36 -3.07
CA ILE A 40 29.87 -41.97 -3.48
C ILE A 40 28.45 -41.72 -4.02
N ALA A 41 27.93 -42.61 -4.88
CA ALA A 41 26.60 -42.52 -5.43
C ALA A 41 25.52 -42.54 -4.30
N PHE A 42 25.71 -43.42 -3.32
CA PHE A 42 24.80 -43.54 -2.17
C PHE A 42 24.82 -42.27 -1.31
N LEU A 43 25.99 -41.74 -1.02
CA LEU A 43 26.14 -40.47 -0.31
C LEU A 43 25.48 -39.32 -1.06
N PHE A 44 25.67 -39.24 -2.37
CA PHE A 44 25.09 -38.22 -3.24
C PHE A 44 23.54 -38.29 -3.20
N LEU A 45 22.97 -39.47 -3.36
CA LEU A 45 21.53 -39.69 -3.25
C LEU A 45 20.98 -39.33 -1.86
N PHE A 46 21.71 -39.64 -0.81
CA PHE A 46 21.35 -39.28 0.56
C PHE A 46 21.30 -37.77 0.76
N PHE A 47 22.34 -37.06 0.28
CA PHE A 47 22.35 -35.58 0.37
C PHE A 47 21.25 -34.93 -0.44
N ILE A 48 20.98 -35.40 -1.67
CA ILE A 48 19.87 -34.90 -2.49
C ILE A 48 18.53 -35.15 -1.80
N SER A 49 18.31 -36.37 -1.29
CA SER A 49 17.06 -36.70 -0.59
C SER A 49 16.85 -35.82 0.64
N ARG A 50 17.93 -35.57 1.40
CA ARG A 50 17.91 -34.69 2.57
C ARG A 50 17.61 -33.23 2.18
N ASP A 51 18.22 -32.74 1.11
CA ASP A 51 18.00 -31.35 0.63
C ASP A 51 16.58 -31.13 0.11
N ILE A 52 16.07 -32.08 -0.66
CA ILE A 52 14.68 -32.07 -1.13
C ILE A 52 13.70 -32.08 0.06
N SER A 53 13.93 -32.92 1.05
CA SER A 53 13.07 -33.00 2.22
C SER A 53 13.08 -31.70 3.04
N ARG A 54 14.26 -31.11 3.18
CA ARG A 54 14.45 -29.83 3.87
C ARG A 54 13.78 -28.67 3.11
N SER A 55 13.94 -28.63 1.80
CA SER A 55 13.30 -27.64 0.93
C SER A 55 11.77 -27.73 0.99
N LYS A 56 11.20 -28.94 0.94
CA LYS A 56 9.76 -29.18 1.09
C LYS A 56 9.25 -28.71 2.45
N TYR A 57 9.99 -28.99 3.53
CA TYR A 57 9.63 -28.53 4.88
C TYR A 57 9.57 -27.00 4.96
N TYR A 58 10.60 -26.28 4.46
CA TYR A 58 10.59 -24.81 4.48
C TYR A 58 9.50 -24.21 3.60
N ARG A 59 9.26 -24.80 2.42
CA ARG A 59 8.14 -24.35 1.57
C ARG A 59 6.79 -24.49 2.27
N MET A 60 6.57 -25.62 2.95
CA MET A 60 5.32 -25.84 3.70
C MET A 60 5.18 -24.87 4.88
N GLN A 61 6.25 -24.55 5.60
CA GLN A 61 6.24 -23.54 6.67
C GLN A 61 5.96 -22.15 6.14
N LEU A 62 6.59 -21.78 5.03
CA LEU A 62 6.36 -20.50 4.36
C LEU A 62 4.90 -20.35 3.89
N GLU A 63 4.37 -21.41 3.28
CA GLU A 63 2.96 -21.40 2.83
C GLU A 63 1.98 -21.27 4.00
N LYS A 64 2.22 -21.98 5.09
CA LYS A 64 1.41 -21.84 6.32
C LYS A 64 1.50 -20.42 6.90
N ALA A 65 2.71 -19.86 6.97
CA ALA A 65 2.89 -18.49 7.48
C ALA A 65 2.18 -17.49 6.59
N LYS A 66 2.26 -17.65 5.25
CA LYS A 66 1.54 -16.84 4.26
C LYS A 66 0.03 -16.93 4.46
N GLN A 67 -0.53 -18.13 4.56
CA GLN A 67 -1.97 -18.33 4.78
C GLN A 67 -2.46 -17.69 6.07
N VAL A 68 -1.70 -17.79 7.17
CA VAL A 68 -2.02 -17.13 8.44
C VAL A 68 -2.00 -15.61 8.27
N ALA A 69 -0.96 -15.05 7.63
CA ALA A 69 -0.88 -13.62 7.37
C ALA A 69 -2.05 -13.11 6.51
N GLU A 70 -2.38 -13.80 5.42
CA GLU A 70 -3.52 -13.46 4.57
C GLU A 70 -4.86 -13.54 5.32
N SER A 71 -5.05 -14.55 6.18
CA SER A 71 -6.26 -14.67 6.98
C SER A 71 -6.40 -13.56 8.01
N LEU A 72 -5.29 -13.12 8.62
CA LEU A 72 -5.27 -12.01 9.56
C LEU A 72 -5.58 -10.68 8.85
N LEU A 73 -5.02 -10.44 7.66
CA LEU A 73 -5.33 -9.27 6.85
C LEU A 73 -6.82 -9.20 6.51
N ARG A 74 -7.39 -10.28 5.96
CA ARG A 74 -8.84 -10.35 5.66
C ARG A 74 -9.71 -10.15 6.90
N SER A 75 -9.31 -10.69 8.03
CA SER A 75 -10.05 -10.50 9.29
C SER A 75 -9.99 -9.05 9.76
N ARG A 76 -8.83 -8.39 9.64
CA ARG A 76 -8.66 -6.96 9.93
C ARG A 76 -9.55 -6.10 9.04
N GLU A 77 -9.56 -6.33 7.73
CA GLU A 77 -10.40 -5.63 6.76
C GLU A 77 -11.90 -5.77 7.10
N LYS A 78 -12.36 -7.01 7.30
CA LYS A 78 -13.75 -7.28 7.66
C LYS A 78 -14.15 -6.59 8.96
N LEU A 79 -13.28 -6.62 9.98
CA LEU A 79 -13.52 -5.96 11.26
C LEU A 79 -13.69 -4.46 11.08
N MET A 80 -12.81 -3.81 10.30
CA MET A 80 -12.86 -2.37 10.04
C MET A 80 -14.13 -1.97 9.29
N LEU A 81 -14.53 -2.72 8.25
CA LEU A 81 -15.78 -2.49 7.54
C LEU A 81 -17.00 -2.61 8.46
N THR A 82 -17.02 -3.63 9.33
CA THR A 82 -18.13 -3.84 10.27
C THR A 82 -18.20 -2.72 11.29
N ILE A 83 -17.08 -2.38 11.94
CA ILE A 83 -17.03 -1.29 12.93
C ILE A 83 -17.48 0.05 12.30
N SER A 84 -17.00 0.34 11.09
CA SER A 84 -17.36 1.58 10.42
C SER A 84 -18.85 1.68 10.10
N HIS A 85 -19.46 0.58 9.65
CA HIS A 85 -20.92 0.52 9.46
C HIS A 85 -21.67 0.69 10.77
N ASP A 86 -21.23 0.01 11.83
CA ASP A 86 -21.90 0.03 13.13
C ASP A 86 -21.73 1.36 13.89
N ILE A 87 -20.71 2.15 13.56
CA ILE A 87 -20.54 3.53 14.05
C ILE A 87 -21.36 4.50 13.20
N ARG A 88 -21.39 4.36 11.88
CA ARG A 88 -22.07 5.28 10.97
C ARG A 88 -23.58 5.35 11.24
N ALA A 89 -24.23 4.23 11.45
CA ALA A 89 -25.67 4.17 11.62
C ALA A 89 -26.16 4.96 12.87
N PRO A 90 -25.66 4.73 14.10
CA PRO A 90 -26.07 5.50 15.27
C PRO A 90 -25.67 6.98 15.15
N LEU A 91 -24.51 7.29 14.56
CA LEU A 91 -24.04 8.65 14.40
C LEU A 91 -24.93 9.45 13.43
N SER A 92 -25.35 8.86 12.30
CA SER A 92 -26.31 9.46 11.39
C SER A 92 -27.67 9.74 12.06
N SER A 93 -28.09 8.86 12.97
CA SER A 93 -29.30 9.07 13.76
C SER A 93 -29.15 10.26 14.73
N ILE A 94 -28.00 10.37 15.40
CA ILE A 94 -27.69 11.50 16.29
C ILE A 94 -27.72 12.82 15.52
N ILE A 95 -27.05 12.89 14.36
CA ILE A 95 -27.05 14.07 13.48
C ILE A 95 -28.49 14.42 13.07
N GLY A 96 -29.28 13.42 12.67
CA GLY A 96 -30.69 13.63 12.30
C GLY A 96 -31.53 14.22 13.45
N TYR A 97 -31.32 13.74 14.68
CA TYR A 97 -32.02 14.34 15.85
C TYR A 97 -31.56 15.77 16.15
N ILE A 98 -30.26 16.04 16.03
CA ILE A 98 -29.72 17.40 16.21
C ILE A 98 -30.35 18.36 15.16
N GLU A 99 -30.43 17.93 13.90
CA GLU A 99 -31.03 18.72 12.83
C GLU A 99 -32.54 18.99 13.06
N LEU A 100 -33.28 17.99 13.57
CA LEU A 100 -34.68 18.16 13.94
C LEU A 100 -34.86 19.15 15.10
N LEU A 101 -33.95 19.13 16.08
CA LEU A 101 -33.97 20.08 17.21
C LEU A 101 -33.62 21.49 16.77
N LEU A 102 -32.62 21.67 15.89
CA LEU A 102 -32.24 22.96 15.31
C LEU A 102 -33.42 23.63 14.54
N ARG A 103 -34.27 22.83 13.85
CA ARG A 103 -35.44 23.32 13.13
C ARG A 103 -36.58 23.77 14.07
N ARG A 104 -36.50 23.48 15.38
CA ARG A 104 -37.52 23.83 16.37
C ARG A 104 -37.31 25.19 17.05
N HIS A 105 -36.49 26.07 16.45
CA HIS A 105 -36.14 27.39 16.98
C HIS A 105 -35.64 27.32 18.44
N PRO A 106 -34.51 26.65 18.68
CA PRO A 106 -33.90 26.57 19.99
C PRO A 106 -33.49 27.98 20.45
N ASP A 107 -33.38 28.17 21.77
CA ASP A 107 -32.76 29.39 22.29
C ASP A 107 -31.26 29.44 21.95
N GLU A 108 -30.63 30.64 22.11
CA GLU A 108 -29.22 30.84 21.72
C GLU A 108 -28.26 29.84 22.36
N ARG A 109 -28.53 29.48 23.63
CA ARG A 109 -27.68 28.52 24.36
C ARG A 109 -27.91 27.09 23.86
N GLN A 110 -29.13 26.70 23.60
CA GLN A 110 -29.46 25.40 23.02
C GLN A 110 -28.88 25.28 21.60
N GLN A 111 -29.03 26.34 20.80
CA GLN A 111 -28.45 26.40 19.45
C GLN A 111 -26.94 26.19 19.51
N TYR A 112 -26.23 26.91 20.37
CA TYR A 112 -24.76 26.73 20.55
C TYR A 112 -24.39 25.28 20.88
N TYR A 113 -25.12 24.63 21.80
CA TYR A 113 -24.83 23.23 22.14
C TYR A 113 -25.13 22.29 20.99
N LEU A 114 -26.25 22.48 20.29
CA LEU A 114 -26.64 21.62 19.16
C LEU A 114 -25.65 21.75 17.98
N GLU A 115 -25.19 22.96 17.70
CA GLU A 115 -24.18 23.19 16.64
C GLU A 115 -22.85 22.54 17.00
N ASN A 116 -22.39 22.62 18.25
CA ASN A 116 -21.17 21.94 18.70
C ASN A 116 -21.32 20.41 18.66
N MET A 117 -22.46 19.88 19.08
CA MET A 117 -22.74 18.43 18.99
C MET A 117 -22.77 17.98 17.54
N LYS A 118 -23.37 18.77 16.64
CA LYS A 118 -23.39 18.48 15.21
C LYS A 118 -21.98 18.46 14.64
N GLY A 119 -21.18 19.50 14.91
CA GLY A 119 -19.80 19.58 14.46
C GLY A 119 -18.96 18.39 14.92
N SER A 120 -19.07 17.98 16.18
CA SER A 120 -18.37 16.81 16.72
C SER A 120 -18.84 15.51 16.05
N SER A 121 -20.15 15.38 15.79
CA SER A 121 -20.72 14.20 15.14
C SER A 121 -20.29 14.10 13.68
N ASP A 122 -20.34 15.20 12.94
CA ASP A 122 -19.87 15.28 11.54
C ASP A 122 -18.37 14.97 11.45
N HIS A 123 -17.59 15.43 12.44
CA HIS A 123 -16.16 15.13 12.52
C HIS A 123 -15.91 13.62 12.69
N ILE A 124 -16.58 12.95 13.64
CA ILE A 124 -16.45 11.49 13.83
C ILE A 124 -16.86 10.75 12.55
N LEU A 125 -17.92 11.18 11.87
CA LEU A 125 -18.35 10.56 10.63
C LEU A 125 -17.32 10.69 9.52
N SER A 126 -16.67 11.86 9.40
CA SER A 126 -15.56 12.08 8.48
C SER A 126 -14.40 11.13 8.76
N LEU A 127 -13.99 11.00 10.03
CA LEU A 127 -12.90 10.10 10.45
C LEU A 127 -13.17 8.64 10.10
N VAL A 128 -14.41 8.18 10.34
CA VAL A 128 -14.82 6.81 9.97
C VAL A 128 -14.76 6.59 8.46
N ASN A 129 -15.19 7.59 7.68
CA ASN A 129 -15.12 7.53 6.22
C ASN A 129 -13.67 7.54 5.71
N ASP A 130 -12.81 8.38 6.27
CA ASP A 130 -11.38 8.44 5.93
C ASP A 130 -10.69 7.11 6.23
N LEU A 131 -11.01 6.48 7.36
CA LEU A 131 -10.49 5.16 7.70
C LEU A 131 -10.92 4.07 6.70
N LEU A 132 -12.18 4.12 6.24
CA LEU A 132 -12.69 3.19 5.23
C LEU A 132 -12.04 3.41 3.86
N ASP A 133 -11.91 4.67 3.44
CA ASP A 133 -11.27 5.00 2.16
C ASP A 133 -9.80 4.59 2.17
N PHE A 134 -9.11 4.81 3.29
CA PHE A 134 -7.74 4.33 3.48
C PHE A 134 -7.63 2.80 3.35
N GLN A 135 -8.53 2.04 4.00
CA GLN A 135 -8.54 0.58 3.91
C GLN A 135 -8.79 0.08 2.47
N ARG A 136 -9.71 0.72 1.73
CA ARG A 136 -9.96 0.39 0.31
C ARG A 136 -8.78 0.72 -0.59
N LEU A 137 -8.04 1.78 -0.27
CA LEU A 137 -6.83 2.14 -0.99
C LEU A 137 -5.72 1.11 -0.75
N GLU A 138 -5.51 0.72 0.52
CA GLU A 138 -4.49 -0.26 0.93
C GLU A 138 -4.75 -1.66 0.34
N SER A 139 -6.03 -2.08 0.29
CA SER A 139 -6.43 -3.37 -0.31
C SER A 139 -6.44 -3.36 -1.85
N GLY A 140 -6.29 -2.20 -2.48
CA GLY A 140 -6.42 -2.06 -3.94
C GLY A 140 -7.86 -2.21 -4.45
N GLU A 141 -8.84 -2.17 -3.55
CA GLU A 141 -10.28 -2.28 -3.87
C GLU A 141 -10.92 -0.92 -4.17
N MET A 142 -10.14 0.16 -4.18
CA MET A 142 -10.65 1.47 -4.51
C MET A 142 -10.98 1.57 -6.00
N GLU A 143 -12.26 1.56 -6.31
CA GLU A 143 -12.75 1.75 -7.68
C GLU A 143 -12.80 3.24 -8.03
N VAL A 144 -12.33 3.58 -9.23
CA VAL A 144 -12.45 4.92 -9.82
C VAL A 144 -13.65 4.91 -10.76
N HIS A 145 -14.66 5.72 -10.44
CA HIS A 145 -15.88 5.82 -11.24
C HIS A 145 -15.79 6.96 -12.24
N SER A 146 -15.55 6.62 -13.51
CA SER A 146 -15.49 7.59 -14.59
C SER A 146 -16.90 8.03 -15.02
N VAL A 147 -17.30 9.24 -14.62
CA VAL A 147 -18.58 9.87 -14.94
C VAL A 147 -18.38 11.21 -15.66
N PRO A 148 -19.33 11.68 -16.45
CA PRO A 148 -19.24 12.99 -17.08
C PRO A 148 -19.36 14.11 -16.05
N PHE A 149 -18.42 15.07 -16.06
CA PHE A 149 -18.48 16.26 -15.20
C PHE A 149 -17.90 17.49 -15.91
N ARG A 150 -18.18 18.68 -15.36
CA ARG A 150 -17.64 19.97 -15.81
C ARG A 150 -16.65 20.49 -14.77
N VAL A 151 -15.42 20.76 -15.20
CA VAL A 151 -14.36 21.25 -14.30
C VAL A 151 -14.75 22.54 -13.58
N PRO A 152 -15.27 23.61 -14.26
CA PRO A 152 -15.67 24.81 -13.55
C PRO A 152 -16.72 24.56 -12.48
N ALA A 153 -17.78 23.81 -12.79
CA ALA A 153 -18.85 23.53 -11.83
C ALA A 153 -18.35 22.82 -10.57
N LEU A 154 -17.45 21.83 -10.75
CA LEU A 154 -16.84 21.10 -9.62
C LEU A 154 -16.03 22.04 -8.72
N PHE A 155 -15.19 22.90 -9.31
CA PHE A 155 -14.32 23.79 -8.53
C PHE A 155 -15.07 24.99 -7.94
N ASP A 156 -16.13 25.47 -8.59
CA ASP A 156 -17.03 26.49 -8.02
C ASP A 156 -17.77 25.95 -6.77
N GLU A 157 -18.22 24.69 -6.81
CA GLU A 157 -18.81 24.03 -5.64
C GLU A 157 -17.80 23.87 -4.49
N ILE A 158 -16.56 23.45 -4.80
CA ILE A 158 -15.49 23.34 -3.81
C ILE A 158 -15.18 24.72 -3.22
N TYR A 159 -15.03 25.74 -4.06
CA TYR A 159 -14.78 27.12 -3.63
C TYR A 159 -15.86 27.62 -2.69
N THR A 160 -17.13 27.47 -3.08
CA THR A 160 -18.29 27.89 -2.27
C THR A 160 -18.34 27.19 -0.91
N SER A 161 -17.90 25.95 -0.85
CA SER A 161 -17.88 25.16 0.40
C SER A 161 -16.78 25.61 1.36
N PHE A 162 -15.60 26.00 0.86
CA PHE A 162 -14.44 26.35 1.68
C PHE A 162 -14.30 27.85 1.95
N GLN A 163 -14.92 28.72 1.15
CA GLN A 163 -14.84 30.17 1.32
C GLN A 163 -15.32 30.62 2.71
N PRO A 164 -16.50 30.22 3.22
CA PRO A 164 -16.95 30.63 4.56
C PRO A 164 -16.00 30.19 5.68
N ILE A 165 -15.38 29.00 5.53
CA ILE A 165 -14.43 28.46 6.52
C ILE A 165 -13.15 29.31 6.57
N ALA A 166 -12.63 29.68 5.39
CA ALA A 166 -11.46 30.54 5.30
C ALA A 166 -11.75 31.95 5.82
N GLU A 167 -12.90 32.54 5.46
CA GLU A 167 -13.35 33.86 5.91
C GLU A 167 -13.55 33.91 7.42
N ALA A 168 -14.14 32.88 8.04
CA ALA A 168 -14.30 32.79 9.48
C ALA A 168 -12.94 32.80 10.22
N LYS A 169 -11.88 32.32 9.57
CA LYS A 169 -10.49 32.37 10.08
C LYS A 169 -9.75 33.66 9.66
N GLY A 170 -10.38 34.57 8.92
CA GLY A 170 -9.77 35.80 8.43
C GLY A 170 -8.75 35.59 7.28
N LEU A 171 -8.82 34.44 6.59
CA LEU A 171 -7.94 34.13 5.47
C LEU A 171 -8.56 34.55 4.13
N ARG A 172 -7.73 35.04 3.22
CA ARG A 172 -8.14 35.29 1.84
C ARG A 172 -8.07 33.99 1.04
N PHE A 173 -9.24 33.44 0.64
CA PHE A 173 -9.29 32.30 -0.25
C PHE A 173 -9.48 32.75 -1.71
N VAL A 174 -8.70 32.21 -2.64
CA VAL A 174 -8.70 32.59 -4.06
C VAL A 174 -8.76 31.34 -4.93
N LEU A 175 -9.76 31.26 -5.81
CA LEU A 175 -9.82 30.28 -6.89
C LEU A 175 -9.31 30.91 -8.18
N ASN A 176 -8.26 30.32 -8.77
CA ASN A 176 -7.73 30.68 -10.08
C ASN A 176 -7.97 29.51 -11.05
N LEU A 177 -8.99 29.66 -11.88
CA LEU A 177 -9.31 28.71 -12.93
C LEU A 177 -8.77 29.25 -14.26
N LYS A 178 -7.81 28.59 -14.87
CA LYS A 178 -7.29 29.00 -16.18
C LYS A 178 -8.32 28.66 -17.25
N PRO A 179 -8.72 29.61 -18.10
CA PRO A 179 -9.92 29.53 -18.91
C PRO A 179 -9.82 28.67 -20.19
N GLU A 180 -8.85 27.80 -20.31
CA GLU A 180 -8.75 26.95 -21.49
C GLU A 180 -9.85 25.85 -21.42
N GLU A 181 -10.89 25.99 -22.29
CA GLU A 181 -11.97 25.00 -22.51
C GLU A 181 -13.01 24.84 -21.39
N THR A 182 -13.51 25.95 -20.80
CA THR A 182 -14.47 25.94 -19.68
C THR A 182 -15.84 25.34 -19.99
N GLY A 183 -16.19 25.14 -21.27
CA GLY A 183 -17.51 24.62 -21.68
C GLY A 183 -17.61 23.12 -21.89
N GLN A 184 -16.51 22.40 -21.85
CA GLN A 184 -16.48 20.98 -22.17
C GLN A 184 -16.83 20.09 -20.96
N VAL A 185 -17.38 18.90 -21.27
CA VAL A 185 -17.63 17.83 -20.32
C VAL A 185 -16.49 16.84 -20.41
N TYR A 186 -15.93 16.48 -19.27
CA TYR A 186 -14.82 15.55 -19.14
C TYR A 186 -15.29 14.27 -18.45
N MET A 187 -14.61 13.16 -18.74
CA MET A 187 -14.83 11.89 -18.04
C MET A 187 -13.79 11.73 -16.92
N GLY A 188 -14.26 11.47 -15.72
CA GLY A 188 -13.40 11.26 -14.54
C GLY A 188 -14.21 11.04 -13.28
N ASP A 189 -13.56 11.04 -12.13
CA ASP A 189 -14.20 10.85 -10.83
C ASP A 189 -14.24 12.17 -10.04
N PRO A 190 -15.33 12.97 -10.14
CA PRO A 190 -15.44 14.24 -9.44
C PRO A 190 -15.52 14.06 -7.91
N ILE A 191 -15.97 12.90 -7.42
CA ILE A 191 -16.04 12.62 -5.99
C ILE A 191 -14.62 12.49 -5.42
N ARG A 192 -13.76 11.72 -6.09
CA ARG A 192 -12.36 11.57 -5.67
C ARG A 192 -11.56 12.85 -5.84
N ILE A 193 -11.78 13.59 -6.93
CA ILE A 193 -11.15 14.92 -7.10
C ILE A 193 -11.56 15.85 -5.95
N ARG A 194 -12.82 15.92 -5.60
CA ARG A 194 -13.33 16.72 -4.47
C ARG A 194 -12.68 16.29 -3.15
N GLN A 195 -12.53 14.99 -2.90
CA GLN A 195 -11.92 14.45 -1.70
C GLN A 195 -10.45 14.87 -1.57
N VAL A 196 -9.66 14.67 -2.62
CA VAL A 196 -8.24 15.07 -2.67
C VAL A 196 -8.08 16.58 -2.45
N VAL A 197 -8.84 17.39 -3.19
CA VAL A 197 -8.76 18.86 -3.07
C VAL A 197 -9.26 19.33 -1.71
N GLY A 198 -10.32 18.71 -1.20
CA GLY A 198 -10.86 18.99 0.14
C GLY A 198 -9.84 18.74 1.25
N ASN A 199 -9.12 17.63 1.19
CA ASN A 199 -8.05 17.31 2.15
C ASN A 199 -6.92 18.35 2.10
N LEU A 200 -6.50 18.75 0.91
CA LEU A 200 -5.44 19.76 0.74
C LEU A 200 -5.90 21.14 1.23
N LEU A 201 -7.12 21.57 0.88
CA LEU A 201 -7.69 22.86 1.31
C LEU A 201 -7.93 22.90 2.82
N SER A 202 -8.46 21.83 3.39
CA SER A 202 -8.66 21.70 4.83
C SER A 202 -7.34 21.90 5.58
N ASN A 203 -6.28 21.21 5.15
CA ASN A 203 -4.95 21.35 5.73
C ASN A 203 -4.39 22.78 5.53
N ALA A 204 -4.49 23.34 4.33
CA ALA A 204 -4.03 24.69 4.03
C ALA A 204 -4.71 25.75 4.94
N ILE A 205 -6.03 25.68 5.09
CA ILE A 205 -6.78 26.59 5.97
C ILE A 205 -6.46 26.34 7.43
N LYS A 206 -6.33 25.07 7.82
CA LYS A 206 -6.07 24.67 9.20
C LYS A 206 -4.72 25.20 9.70
N PHE A 207 -3.65 25.07 8.89
CA PHE A 207 -2.28 25.41 9.28
C PHE A 207 -1.86 26.84 8.91
N THR A 208 -2.70 27.62 8.22
CA THR A 208 -2.44 29.03 7.95
C THR A 208 -3.13 29.88 9.00
N GLU A 209 -2.36 30.64 9.80
CA GLU A 209 -2.91 31.54 10.81
C GLU A 209 -3.39 32.86 10.23
N ALA A 210 -2.65 33.44 9.28
CA ALA A 210 -3.01 34.67 8.61
C ALA A 210 -2.47 34.69 7.18
N GLY A 211 -3.15 35.42 6.28
CA GLY A 211 -2.75 35.58 4.89
C GLY A 211 -3.72 34.96 3.91
N ARG A 212 -3.25 34.03 3.06
CA ARG A 212 -4.08 33.53 1.95
C ARG A 212 -3.90 32.06 1.68
N VAL A 213 -4.94 31.45 1.10
CA VAL A 213 -4.94 30.12 0.46
C VAL A 213 -5.35 30.31 -1.01
N VAL A 214 -4.62 29.71 -1.93
CA VAL A 214 -4.87 29.81 -3.37
C VAL A 214 -5.08 28.43 -3.95
N LEU A 215 -6.21 28.22 -4.60
CA LEU A 215 -6.50 27.02 -5.40
C LEU A 215 -6.32 27.38 -6.88
N LEU A 216 -5.28 26.84 -7.50
CA LEU A 216 -5.00 27.00 -8.93
C LEU A 216 -5.38 25.72 -9.66
N VAL A 217 -6.23 25.86 -10.67
CA VAL A 217 -6.69 24.74 -11.51
C VAL A 217 -6.35 25.04 -12.96
N SER A 218 -5.70 24.11 -13.63
CA SER A 218 -5.39 24.21 -15.05
C SER A 218 -5.65 22.89 -15.76
N LEU A 219 -6.11 22.99 -16.98
CA LEU A 219 -6.35 21.89 -17.88
C LEU A 219 -5.41 22.00 -19.07
N GLN A 220 -4.71 20.93 -19.39
CA GLN A 220 -3.84 20.88 -20.57
C GLN A 220 -4.28 19.71 -21.46
N LYS A 221 -4.49 19.97 -22.73
CA LYS A 221 -4.77 18.95 -23.72
C LYS A 221 -3.48 18.20 -24.07
N LEU A 222 -3.46 16.89 -23.82
CA LEU A 222 -2.34 16.02 -24.15
C LEU A 222 -2.52 15.33 -25.51
N SER A 223 -3.77 15.01 -25.89
CA SER A 223 -4.10 14.39 -27.16
C SER A 223 -5.53 14.73 -27.57
N ALA A 224 -6.03 14.13 -28.66
CA ALA A 224 -7.41 14.33 -29.13
C ALA A 224 -8.47 13.98 -28.06
N VAL A 225 -8.16 13.04 -27.16
CA VAL A 225 -9.11 12.48 -26.18
C VAL A 225 -8.60 12.50 -24.74
N HIS A 226 -7.35 12.94 -24.49
CA HIS A 226 -6.77 12.95 -23.15
C HIS A 226 -6.42 14.38 -22.73
N TYR A 227 -6.80 14.69 -21.51
CA TYR A 227 -6.50 15.96 -20.84
C TYR A 227 -5.80 15.70 -19.52
N GLN A 228 -4.87 16.56 -19.16
CA GLN A 228 -4.23 16.58 -17.85
C GLN A 228 -4.88 17.69 -17.01
N LEU A 229 -5.50 17.32 -15.90
CA LEU A 229 -5.97 18.24 -14.88
C LEU A 229 -4.86 18.42 -13.85
N SER A 230 -4.35 19.65 -13.74
CA SER A 230 -3.37 20.01 -12.72
C SER A 230 -4.02 20.90 -11.68
N ILE A 231 -3.90 20.50 -10.42
CA ILE A 231 -4.49 21.18 -9.27
C ILE A 231 -3.35 21.53 -8.31
N THR A 232 -3.27 22.80 -7.93
CA THR A 232 -2.27 23.27 -6.97
C THR A 232 -2.97 24.03 -5.85
N VAL A 233 -2.75 23.61 -4.60
CA VAL A 233 -3.14 24.33 -3.40
C VAL A 233 -1.89 24.99 -2.83
N SER A 234 -1.91 26.30 -2.63
CA SER A 234 -0.82 27.06 -2.04
C SER A 234 -1.32 27.89 -0.89
N ASP A 235 -0.63 27.84 0.21
CA ASP A 235 -0.94 28.57 1.42
C ASP A 235 0.23 29.50 1.82
N SER A 236 -0.02 30.38 2.77
CA SER A 236 0.99 31.27 3.37
C SER A 236 1.31 30.87 4.82
N GLY A 237 1.12 29.60 5.17
CA GLY A 237 1.42 29.05 6.47
C GLY A 237 2.91 28.85 6.73
N PRO A 238 3.27 28.19 7.86
CA PRO A 238 4.67 28.02 8.27
C PRO A 238 5.47 27.10 7.33
N GLY A 239 4.81 26.37 6.45
CA GLY A 239 5.44 25.37 5.59
C GLY A 239 5.79 24.08 6.35
N ILE A 240 6.45 23.16 5.65
CA ILE A 240 6.84 21.84 6.17
C ILE A 240 8.34 21.67 5.99
N PRO A 241 9.09 21.36 7.08
CA PRO A 241 10.52 21.08 7.01
C PRO A 241 10.82 19.97 5.99
N LYS A 242 11.94 20.11 5.27
CA LYS A 242 12.30 19.17 4.20
C LYS A 242 12.37 17.71 4.68
N GLU A 243 12.83 17.51 5.87
CA GLU A 243 12.99 16.20 6.51
C GLU A 243 11.65 15.52 6.80
N GLU A 244 10.57 16.31 6.91
CA GLU A 244 9.23 15.84 7.23
C GLU A 244 8.34 15.67 5.98
N GLN A 245 8.74 16.26 4.83
CA GLN A 245 7.89 16.28 3.62
C GLN A 245 7.56 14.90 3.06
N GLU A 246 8.45 13.92 3.17
CA GLU A 246 8.15 12.54 2.78
C GLU A 246 7.29 11.82 3.83
N ARG A 247 7.48 12.17 5.11
CA ARG A 247 6.79 11.53 6.23
C ARG A 247 5.32 11.92 6.33
N ILE A 248 4.93 13.14 5.92
CA ILE A 248 3.54 13.61 6.01
C ILE A 248 2.54 12.81 5.16
N PHE A 249 3.00 12.05 4.16
CA PHE A 249 2.18 11.12 3.38
C PHE A 249 2.05 9.74 4.04
N GLY A 250 2.79 9.51 5.13
CA GLY A 250 2.70 8.27 5.91
C GLY A 250 1.41 8.20 6.73
N GLU A 251 0.97 6.97 6.97
CA GLU A 251 -0.22 6.67 7.77
C GLU A 251 -0.07 7.21 9.20
N PHE A 252 -1.14 7.81 9.72
CA PHE A 252 -1.21 8.32 11.10
C PHE A 252 -0.07 9.28 11.47
N THR A 253 0.59 9.86 10.45
CA THR A 253 1.72 10.76 10.68
C THR A 253 1.22 12.16 11.03
N ARG A 254 1.73 12.68 12.15
CA ARG A 254 1.51 14.06 12.60
C ARG A 254 2.86 14.69 12.93
N LEU A 255 3.02 15.97 12.64
CA LEU A 255 4.19 16.71 13.03
C LEU A 255 4.12 17.03 14.53
N ALA A 256 5.24 16.93 15.23
CA ALA A 256 5.31 17.07 16.70
C ALA A 256 4.73 18.40 17.23
N ASP A 257 4.87 19.49 16.45
CA ASP A 257 4.38 20.82 16.81
C ASP A 257 2.87 21.02 16.55
N THR A 258 2.17 19.97 16.08
CA THR A 258 0.73 20.06 15.70
C THR A 258 -0.17 19.14 16.52
N GLU A 259 0.28 18.69 17.69
CA GLU A 259 -0.49 17.78 18.56
C GLU A 259 -1.84 18.37 19.03
N GLU A 260 -1.92 19.70 19.20
CA GLU A 260 -3.15 20.39 19.59
C GLU A 260 -4.16 20.58 18.43
N VAL A 261 -3.75 20.31 17.19
CA VAL A 261 -4.59 20.54 16.00
C VAL A 261 -5.28 19.24 15.60
N GLU A 262 -6.62 19.19 15.65
CA GLU A 262 -7.44 18.00 15.36
C GLU A 262 -7.14 17.31 14.03
N GLY A 263 -7.08 15.96 14.02
CA GLY A 263 -6.98 15.11 12.83
C GLY A 263 -6.16 13.84 13.06
N PHE A 264 -6.51 12.75 12.36
CA PHE A 264 -5.87 11.43 12.52
C PHE A 264 -4.62 11.23 11.67
N GLY A 265 -4.22 12.18 10.82
CA GLY A 265 -3.07 12.01 9.92
C GLY A 265 -3.33 11.06 8.75
N LEU A 266 -4.60 10.86 8.35
CA LEU A 266 -4.99 10.03 7.20
C LEU A 266 -5.26 10.85 5.91
N GLY A 267 -5.56 12.14 6.01
CA GLY A 267 -5.97 12.95 4.86
C GLY A 267 -4.94 12.97 3.73
N LEU A 268 -3.65 13.14 4.03
CA LEU A 268 -2.59 13.16 3.02
C LEU A 268 -2.22 11.77 2.50
N SER A 269 -2.39 10.71 3.29
CA SER A 269 -2.14 9.33 2.83
C SER A 269 -3.22 8.82 1.86
N ILE A 270 -4.42 9.44 1.87
CA ILE A 270 -5.52 9.14 0.94
C ILE A 270 -5.42 10.02 -0.34
N THR A 271 -4.56 11.04 -0.34
CA THR A 271 -4.36 11.98 -1.45
C THR A 271 -3.36 11.46 -2.46
#